data_27ee97c84ae9538127baa6023d54377d
#
_entry.id   27ee97c84ae9538127baa6023d54377d
#
_cell.length_a   1.000
_cell.length_b   1.000
_cell.length_c   1.000
_cell.angle_alpha   90.00
_cell.angle_beta   90.00
_cell.angle_gamma   90.00
#
_symmetry.space_group_name_H-M   'P 1'
#
loop_
_entity.id
_entity.type
_entity.pdbx_description
1 polymer ?
#
loop_
_entity_poly.entity_id
_entity_poly.type
_entity_poly.pdbx_seq_one_letter_code
_entity_poly.pdbx_strand_id
1 'polypeptide(L)'
;MIMMAMNATDLQAQGVVPAQKGEKTFTLEDLNFGGNNYRNMVAKNRWCTWWGNELVRQDVDACYLVNKTTGKETRLFGINDINQWIAPTKDIKVRALYNALFPFAGKSIVMVSNGSKTYTVDFKKHKLLSEMDFADGENLLEANAQQNAFAYLKGSNLYVRTFDVTSNALTKEKKSHDFQLSKDGSREIVYGQSVHRDEFGISKGTFWSPNGELLAFYRMDQSMVTDYPQVDIPEIGFNHPETQSCIATPAPDKYPMTGETSHKVTVGVFDCMTGKTVYLKAGDPTDRYFTNIAW
;
A
#
# COMPACT_ATOMS: atom_id res chain seq x y z
N MET A 1 13.85 -63.37 1.08
CA MET A 1 12.95 -62.22 1.12
C MET A 1 12.46 -62.08 2.54
N ILE A 2 13.16 -61.23 3.33
CA ILE A 2 12.86 -60.99 4.76
C ILE A 2 11.92 -59.82 4.79
N MET A 3 10.64 -60.05 5.10
CA MET A 3 9.67 -59.02 5.43
C MET A 3 10.03 -58.53 6.85
N MET A 4 10.57 -57.32 6.96
CA MET A 4 10.59 -56.59 8.22
C MET A 4 9.15 -56.13 8.50
N ALA A 5 8.51 -56.75 9.46
CA ALA A 5 7.29 -56.22 10.08
C ALA A 5 7.70 -54.98 10.87
N MET A 6 7.39 -53.79 10.37
CA MET A 6 7.45 -52.57 11.18
C MET A 6 6.37 -52.65 12.24
N ASN A 7 6.78 -52.75 13.50
CA ASN A 7 5.85 -52.70 14.62
C ASN A 7 5.17 -51.31 14.65
N ALA A 8 3.86 -51.33 14.66
CA ALA A 8 3.01 -50.15 14.77
C ALA A 8 3.19 -49.32 16.05
N THR A 9 4.10 -49.73 16.94
CA THR A 9 4.41 -49.06 18.19
C THR A 9 5.46 -47.94 18.08
N ASP A 10 6.17 -47.84 16.96
CA ASP A 10 7.18 -46.78 16.75
C ASP A 10 6.61 -45.49 16.16
N LEU A 11 5.32 -45.41 15.95
CA LEU A 11 4.58 -44.19 15.62
C LEU A 11 3.89 -43.57 16.84
N GLN A 12 4.48 -43.64 18.00
CA GLN A 12 4.12 -42.71 19.06
C GLN A 12 4.67 -41.37 18.65
N ALA A 13 3.77 -40.44 18.23
CA ALA A 13 4.08 -39.03 18.22
C ALA A 13 4.82 -38.69 19.50
N GLN A 14 6.00 -38.08 19.38
CA GLN A 14 6.83 -37.69 20.53
C GLN A 14 5.91 -37.17 21.62
N GLY A 15 5.99 -37.81 22.82
CA GLY A 15 5.01 -37.61 23.86
C GLY A 15 4.75 -36.14 24.09
N VAL A 16 3.48 -35.77 24.15
CA VAL A 16 3.06 -34.43 24.48
C VAL A 16 3.76 -34.04 25.77
N VAL A 17 4.74 -33.13 25.70
CA VAL A 17 5.38 -32.58 26.89
C VAL A 17 4.28 -31.87 27.66
N PRO A 18 3.95 -32.32 28.90
CA PRO A 18 2.90 -31.66 29.66
C PRO A 18 3.26 -30.19 29.85
N ALA A 19 2.29 -29.29 29.59
CA ALA A 19 2.48 -27.89 29.87
C ALA A 19 2.90 -27.66 31.31
N GLN A 20 3.88 -26.82 31.55
CA GLN A 20 4.23 -26.43 32.93
C GLN A 20 3.05 -25.67 33.54
N LYS A 21 2.95 -25.70 34.87
CA LYS A 21 1.85 -25.05 35.59
C LYS A 21 1.78 -23.57 35.21
N GLY A 22 0.69 -23.17 34.56
CA GLY A 22 0.47 -21.79 34.04
C GLY A 22 0.73 -21.60 32.54
N GLU A 23 1.24 -22.62 31.84
CA GLU A 23 1.37 -22.59 30.38
C GLU A 23 0.12 -23.18 29.72
N LYS A 24 -0.36 -22.53 28.67
CA LYS A 24 -1.43 -23.02 27.83
C LYS A 24 -0.83 -23.81 26.67
N THR A 25 -1.22 -25.05 26.46
CA THR A 25 -0.93 -25.78 25.22
C THR A 25 -1.93 -25.39 24.15
N PHE A 26 -1.47 -25.31 22.89
CA PHE A 26 -2.35 -25.04 21.76
C PHE A 26 -3.22 -26.26 21.46
N THR A 27 -4.49 -25.98 21.13
CA THR A 27 -5.42 -26.95 20.56
C THR A 27 -5.49 -26.80 19.05
N LEU A 28 -6.10 -27.74 18.34
CA LEU A 28 -6.35 -27.61 16.91
C LEU A 28 -7.26 -26.42 16.57
N GLU A 29 -8.22 -26.10 17.47
CA GLU A 29 -9.08 -24.94 17.33
C GLU A 29 -8.30 -23.63 17.46
N ASP A 30 -7.30 -23.59 18.34
CA ASP A 30 -6.43 -22.41 18.49
C ASP A 30 -5.59 -22.18 17.22
N LEU A 31 -5.16 -23.24 16.55
CA LEU A 31 -4.29 -23.20 15.38
C LEU A 31 -5.06 -23.13 14.05
N ASN A 32 -6.38 -23.25 14.09
CA ASN A 32 -7.21 -23.15 12.88
C ASN A 32 -7.19 -21.72 12.34
N PHE A 33 -6.49 -21.51 11.21
CA PHE A 33 -6.37 -20.20 10.57
C PHE A 33 -7.78 -19.63 10.27
N GLY A 34 -8.05 -18.41 10.77
CA GLY A 34 -9.35 -17.77 10.64
C GLY A 34 -10.43 -18.30 11.59
N GLY A 35 -10.15 -19.31 12.41
CA GLY A 35 -11.07 -19.84 13.43
C GLY A 35 -11.32 -18.85 14.58
N ASN A 36 -12.32 -19.15 15.40
CA ASN A 36 -12.74 -18.26 16.49
C ASN A 36 -11.63 -17.96 17.50
N ASN A 37 -10.76 -18.92 17.77
CA ASN A 37 -9.66 -18.76 18.74
C ASN A 37 -8.40 -18.15 18.11
N TYR A 38 -8.21 -18.28 16.80
CA TYR A 38 -6.99 -17.84 16.10
C TYR A 38 -6.66 -16.37 16.36
N ARG A 39 -7.67 -15.50 16.33
CA ARG A 39 -7.49 -14.03 16.57
C ARG A 39 -6.99 -13.72 17.97
N ASN A 40 -7.22 -14.61 18.94
CA ASN A 40 -6.71 -14.46 20.31
C ASN A 40 -5.26 -14.93 20.44
N MET A 41 -4.76 -15.69 19.46
CA MET A 41 -3.42 -16.28 19.46
C MET A 41 -2.39 -15.45 18.71
N VAL A 42 -2.83 -14.56 17.82
CA VAL A 42 -1.94 -13.65 17.09
C VAL A 42 -1.76 -12.35 17.87
N ALA A 43 -0.55 -11.82 17.83
CA ALA A 43 -0.29 -10.51 18.39
C ALA A 43 -1.16 -9.47 17.68
N LYS A 44 -1.80 -8.60 18.45
CA LYS A 44 -2.56 -7.49 17.87
C LYS A 44 -1.60 -6.59 17.09
N ASN A 45 -1.87 -6.43 15.81
CA ASN A 45 -1.12 -5.49 14.99
C ASN A 45 -1.35 -4.08 15.52
N ARG A 46 -0.26 -3.37 15.77
CA ARG A 46 -0.29 -1.97 16.20
C ARG A 46 0.32 -1.13 15.09
N TRP A 47 -0.51 -0.53 14.26
CA TRP A 47 -0.03 0.42 13.27
C TRP A 47 0.38 1.69 13.96
N CYS A 48 1.65 2.05 13.78
CA CYS A 48 2.21 3.26 14.34
C CYS A 48 2.88 4.08 13.25
N THR A 49 2.76 5.39 13.35
CA THR A 49 3.41 6.35 12.45
C THR A 49 4.05 7.48 13.26
N TRP A 50 5.04 8.13 12.66
CA TRP A 50 5.65 9.31 13.26
C TRP A 50 4.96 10.58 12.80
N TRP A 51 4.63 11.43 13.75
CA TRP A 51 4.20 12.81 13.55
C TRP A 51 5.28 13.76 14.07
N GLY A 52 6.29 14.02 13.26
CA GLY A 52 7.53 14.65 13.71
C GLY A 52 8.22 13.76 14.75
N ASN A 53 8.40 14.29 15.96
CA ASN A 53 8.95 13.54 17.09
C ASN A 53 7.90 12.78 17.91
N GLU A 54 6.64 12.87 17.57
CA GLU A 54 5.58 12.20 18.31
C GLU A 54 5.23 10.86 17.66
N LEU A 55 5.01 9.83 18.48
CA LEU A 55 4.55 8.52 18.03
C LEU A 55 3.03 8.49 18.09
N VAL A 56 2.40 8.17 16.98
CA VAL A 56 0.94 8.02 16.86
C VAL A 56 0.62 6.56 16.58
N ARG A 57 -0.19 5.94 17.44
CA ARG A 57 -0.81 4.65 17.13
C ARG A 57 -2.11 4.89 16.39
N GLN A 58 -2.25 4.18 15.30
CA GLN A 58 -3.43 4.22 14.44
C GLN A 58 -4.25 2.95 14.65
N ASP A 59 -5.57 3.11 14.72
CA ASP A 59 -6.51 1.99 14.77
C ASP A 59 -7.57 2.19 13.68
N VAL A 60 -8.48 1.25 13.55
CA VAL A 60 -9.60 1.36 12.61
C VAL A 60 -10.47 2.56 12.97
N ASP A 61 -10.73 2.75 14.25
CA ASP A 61 -11.71 3.72 14.76
C ASP A 61 -11.12 4.99 15.37
N ALA A 62 -9.83 5.04 15.70
CA ALA A 62 -9.20 6.19 16.34
C ALA A 62 -7.67 6.25 16.14
N CYS A 63 -7.13 7.47 16.32
CA CYS A 63 -5.70 7.71 16.43
C CYS A 63 -5.34 8.15 17.86
N TYR A 64 -4.20 7.66 18.36
CA TYR A 64 -3.74 7.88 19.74
C TYR A 64 -2.31 8.38 19.74
N LEU A 65 -2.05 9.44 20.51
CA LEU A 65 -0.70 9.87 20.84
C LEU A 65 -0.12 8.91 21.88
N VAL A 66 1.06 8.35 21.61
CA VAL A 66 1.74 7.42 22.51
C VAL A 66 2.86 8.13 23.24
N ASN A 67 2.83 8.12 24.55
CA ASN A 67 3.94 8.59 25.35
C ASN A 67 5.14 7.64 25.19
N LYS A 68 6.23 8.12 24.64
CA LYS A 68 7.40 7.30 24.27
C LYS A 68 8.12 6.66 25.47
N THR A 69 7.96 7.22 26.64
CA THR A 69 8.60 6.73 27.87
C THR A 69 7.73 5.73 28.62
N THR A 70 6.43 6.02 28.73
CA THR A 70 5.51 5.23 29.55
C THR A 70 4.63 4.30 28.75
N GLY A 71 4.55 4.48 27.42
CA GLY A 71 3.61 3.76 26.56
C GLY A 71 2.14 4.17 26.75
N LYS A 72 1.85 5.16 27.63
CA LYS A 72 0.48 5.62 27.85
C LYS A 72 -0.07 6.27 26.59
N GLU A 73 -1.30 5.90 26.23
CA GLU A 73 -2.00 6.39 25.06
C GLU A 73 -3.00 7.48 25.43
N THR A 74 -3.07 8.52 24.61
CA THR A 74 -4.05 9.58 24.71
C THR A 74 -4.75 9.73 23.35
N ARG A 75 -6.07 9.61 23.31
CA ARG A 75 -6.85 9.73 22.08
C ARG A 75 -6.68 11.13 21.47
N LEU A 76 -6.30 11.20 20.21
CA LEU A 76 -6.24 12.44 19.43
C LEU A 76 -7.59 12.76 18.81
N PHE A 77 -8.17 11.81 18.10
CA PHE A 77 -9.48 11.87 17.45
C PHE A 77 -9.96 10.47 17.07
N GLY A 78 -11.24 10.34 16.77
CA GLY A 78 -11.83 9.13 16.26
C GLY A 78 -12.47 9.31 14.89
N ILE A 79 -12.91 8.20 14.31
CA ILE A 79 -13.52 8.16 12.99
C ILE A 79 -14.82 8.98 12.92
N ASN A 80 -15.58 9.01 14.00
CA ASN A 80 -16.81 9.81 14.10
C ASN A 80 -16.50 11.32 14.12
N ASP A 81 -15.40 11.71 14.79
CA ASP A 81 -14.94 13.09 14.82
C ASP A 81 -14.53 13.54 13.41
N ILE A 82 -13.72 12.74 12.72
CA ILE A 82 -13.32 12.99 11.33
C ILE A 82 -14.55 13.13 10.44
N ASN A 83 -15.47 12.18 10.48
CA ASN A 83 -16.66 12.21 9.64
C ASN A 83 -17.56 13.41 9.94
N GLN A 84 -17.61 13.87 11.18
CA GLN A 84 -18.29 15.09 11.53
C GLN A 84 -17.60 16.33 10.97
N TRP A 85 -16.28 16.41 11.06
CA TRP A 85 -15.50 17.59 10.62
C TRP A 85 -15.43 17.74 9.11
N ILE A 86 -15.37 16.63 8.37
CA ILE A 86 -15.40 16.66 6.90
C ILE A 86 -16.83 16.89 6.38
N ALA A 87 -17.85 16.65 7.20
CA ALA A 87 -19.27 16.77 6.82
C ALA A 87 -19.58 16.15 5.45
N PRO A 88 -19.25 14.87 5.21
CA PRO A 88 -19.35 14.28 3.89
C PRO A 88 -20.83 14.25 3.44
N THR A 89 -21.02 14.40 2.14
CA THR A 89 -22.32 14.08 1.52
C THR A 89 -22.67 12.63 1.83
N LYS A 90 -23.93 12.34 1.95
CA LYS A 90 -24.56 11.18 2.63
C LYS A 90 -23.91 9.81 2.48
N ASP A 91 -23.12 9.56 1.44
CA ASP A 91 -22.70 8.20 1.07
C ASP A 91 -21.20 7.94 1.18
N ILE A 92 -20.37 8.95 1.44
CA ILE A 92 -18.90 8.80 1.42
C ILE A 92 -18.32 9.16 2.79
N LYS A 93 -18.20 8.15 3.66
CA LYS A 93 -17.59 8.30 4.99
C LYS A 93 -16.23 7.65 5.02
N VAL A 94 -15.28 8.26 5.73
CA VAL A 94 -14.04 7.58 6.12
C VAL A 94 -14.42 6.38 6.98
N ARG A 95 -13.88 5.20 6.66
CA ARG A 95 -14.25 3.92 7.30
C ARG A 95 -13.17 3.37 8.21
N ALA A 96 -11.93 3.87 8.09
CA ALA A 96 -10.80 3.43 8.89
C ALA A 96 -9.75 4.52 9.00
N LEU A 97 -8.99 4.53 10.11
CA LEU A 97 -7.94 5.51 10.38
C LEU A 97 -6.53 4.90 10.44
N TYR A 98 -6.38 3.59 10.24
CA TYR A 98 -5.07 2.94 10.26
C TYR A 98 -4.12 3.42 9.15
N ASN A 99 -4.65 4.07 8.10
CA ASN A 99 -3.90 4.69 7.00
C ASN A 99 -3.85 6.23 7.10
N ALA A 100 -4.21 6.81 8.25
CA ALA A 100 -4.14 8.26 8.43
C ALA A 100 -2.69 8.75 8.31
N LEU A 101 -2.47 9.82 7.56
CA LEU A 101 -1.14 10.41 7.36
C LEU A 101 -1.01 11.70 8.15
N PHE A 102 0.15 11.91 8.77
CA PHE A 102 0.49 13.12 9.51
C PHE A 102 1.64 13.86 8.78
N PRO A 103 1.35 14.58 7.69
CA PRO A 103 2.36 15.06 6.74
C PRO A 103 3.27 16.15 7.29
N PHE A 104 2.88 16.82 8.38
CA PHE A 104 3.62 17.98 8.89
C PHE A 104 3.92 17.84 10.38
N ALA A 105 5.21 17.79 10.71
CA ALA A 105 5.68 17.80 12.11
C ALA A 105 5.14 19.03 12.86
N GLY A 106 4.58 18.81 14.05
CA GLY A 106 4.09 19.86 14.93
C GLY A 106 2.82 20.60 14.48
N LYS A 107 2.27 20.30 13.31
CA LYS A 107 0.97 20.84 12.85
C LYS A 107 -0.13 19.83 13.07
N SER A 108 -1.29 20.28 13.55
CA SER A 108 -2.47 19.44 13.80
C SER A 108 -3.21 19.02 12.52
N ILE A 109 -2.46 18.65 11.51
CA ILE A 109 -2.98 18.26 10.19
C ILE A 109 -2.90 16.77 10.03
N VAL A 110 -4.02 16.17 9.67
CA VAL A 110 -4.14 14.76 9.30
C VAL A 110 -4.77 14.65 7.92
N MET A 111 -4.32 13.67 7.14
CA MET A 111 -4.97 13.29 5.90
C MET A 111 -5.57 11.91 6.06
N VAL A 112 -6.81 11.78 5.63
CA VAL A 112 -7.59 10.54 5.68
C VAL A 112 -8.25 10.30 4.34
N SER A 113 -8.41 9.06 3.95
CA SER A 113 -8.93 8.71 2.64
C SER A 113 -10.20 7.87 2.73
N ASN A 114 -11.04 7.98 1.73
CA ASN A 114 -12.15 7.08 1.47
C ASN A 114 -12.23 6.81 -0.04
N GLY A 115 -11.72 5.66 -0.46
CA GLY A 115 -11.63 5.34 -1.89
C GLY A 115 -10.79 6.38 -2.65
N SER A 116 -11.40 7.03 -3.64
CA SER A 116 -10.75 8.04 -4.48
C SER A 116 -10.53 9.40 -3.78
N LYS A 117 -11.26 9.66 -2.69
CA LYS A 117 -11.21 10.97 -2.02
C LYS A 117 -10.24 10.99 -0.86
N THR A 118 -9.44 12.06 -0.80
CA THR A 118 -8.55 12.37 0.33
C THR A 118 -8.94 13.69 0.97
N TYR A 119 -9.10 13.67 2.27
CA TYR A 119 -9.48 14.82 3.08
C TYR A 119 -8.31 15.26 3.94
N THR A 120 -7.95 16.54 3.87
CA THR A 120 -6.98 17.17 4.77
C THR A 120 -7.74 17.91 5.86
N VAL A 121 -7.48 17.56 7.11
CA VAL A 121 -8.24 18.04 8.28
C VAL A 121 -7.30 18.64 9.32
N ASP A 122 -7.63 19.79 9.87
CA ASP A 122 -7.03 20.29 11.10
C ASP A 122 -7.80 19.71 12.29
N PHE A 123 -7.24 18.70 12.94
CA PHE A 123 -7.91 17.96 14.00
C PHE A 123 -7.98 18.71 15.34
N LYS A 124 -7.22 19.78 15.54
CA LYS A 124 -7.36 20.67 16.70
C LYS A 124 -8.40 21.76 16.48
N LYS A 125 -8.52 22.24 15.24
CA LYS A 125 -9.53 23.24 14.87
C LYS A 125 -10.85 22.61 14.44
N HIS A 126 -10.90 21.28 14.35
CA HIS A 126 -12.07 20.52 13.91
C HIS A 126 -12.60 20.97 12.54
N LYS A 127 -11.67 21.18 11.60
CA LYS A 127 -11.99 21.83 10.33
C LYS A 127 -11.42 21.07 9.14
N LEU A 128 -12.26 20.83 8.12
CA LEU A 128 -11.83 20.43 6.80
C LEU A 128 -11.05 21.58 6.15
N LEU A 129 -9.82 21.30 5.71
CA LEU A 129 -8.95 22.25 5.03
C LEU A 129 -9.02 22.09 3.52
N SER A 130 -8.99 20.86 3.02
CA SER A 130 -9.12 20.58 1.60
C SER A 130 -9.66 19.18 1.37
N GLU A 131 -10.32 19.03 0.24
CA GLU A 131 -10.76 17.76 -0.34
C GLU A 131 -10.05 17.60 -1.69
N MET A 132 -9.57 16.39 -1.96
CA MET A 132 -8.96 16.02 -3.23
C MET A 132 -9.65 14.76 -3.73
N ASP A 133 -9.99 14.73 -4.99
CA ASP A 133 -10.61 13.60 -5.67
C ASP A 133 -9.73 13.16 -6.86
N PHE A 134 -9.63 11.86 -7.05
CA PHE A 134 -9.09 11.28 -8.27
C PHE A 134 -10.27 10.85 -9.13
N ALA A 135 -10.23 11.22 -10.41
CA ALA A 135 -11.27 10.83 -11.36
C ALA A 135 -11.28 9.32 -11.57
N ASP A 136 -12.40 8.80 -12.06
CA ASP A 136 -12.52 7.39 -12.42
C ASP A 136 -11.40 6.99 -13.39
N GLY A 137 -10.73 5.88 -13.08
CA GLY A 137 -9.57 5.40 -13.83
C GLY A 137 -8.24 6.07 -13.47
N GLU A 138 -8.21 6.98 -12.49
CA GLU A 138 -7.00 7.51 -11.89
C GLU A 138 -6.69 6.74 -10.59
N ASN A 139 -5.52 6.12 -10.52
CA ASN A 139 -5.09 5.33 -9.36
C ASN A 139 -3.90 6.02 -8.69
N LEU A 140 -4.10 6.54 -7.49
CA LEU A 140 -3.03 7.13 -6.68
C LEU A 140 -1.98 6.07 -6.33
N LEU A 141 -0.71 6.36 -6.62
CA LEU A 141 0.43 5.55 -6.22
C LEU A 141 1.05 6.09 -4.94
N GLU A 142 1.49 7.34 -4.95
CA GLU A 142 2.18 7.94 -3.81
C GLU A 142 2.05 9.48 -3.82
N ALA A 143 1.92 10.05 -2.64
CA ALA A 143 2.03 11.49 -2.43
C ALA A 143 3.43 11.84 -1.91
N ASN A 144 3.94 13.03 -2.26
CA ASN A 144 5.16 13.53 -1.62
C ASN A 144 4.91 13.89 -0.15
N ALA A 145 5.99 14.03 0.64
CA ALA A 145 5.89 14.33 2.08
C ALA A 145 5.14 15.64 2.38
N GLN A 146 5.20 16.61 1.47
CA GLN A 146 4.52 17.90 1.58
C GLN A 146 3.04 17.84 1.20
N GLN A 147 2.58 16.72 0.64
CA GLN A 147 1.20 16.50 0.18
C GLN A 147 0.72 17.55 -0.83
N ASN A 148 1.63 17.98 -1.69
CA ASN A 148 1.35 18.94 -2.75
C ASN A 148 1.73 18.44 -4.15
N ALA A 149 2.24 17.21 -4.24
CA ALA A 149 2.45 16.50 -5.49
C ALA A 149 2.10 15.02 -5.32
N PHE A 150 1.50 14.44 -6.34
CA PHE A 150 0.93 13.09 -6.31
C PHE A 150 1.32 12.35 -7.58
N ALA A 151 1.94 11.18 -7.43
CA ALA A 151 2.14 10.24 -8.51
C ALA A 151 0.90 9.36 -8.64
N TYR A 152 0.37 9.22 -9.84
CA TYR A 152 -0.81 8.40 -10.11
C TYR A 152 -0.77 7.78 -11.50
N LEU A 153 -1.51 6.70 -11.67
CA LEU A 153 -1.75 6.10 -12.98
C LEU A 153 -3.08 6.55 -13.53
N LYS A 154 -3.10 6.82 -14.84
CA LYS A 154 -4.32 6.95 -15.65
C LYS A 154 -4.23 5.96 -16.79
N GLY A 155 -5.08 4.93 -16.74
CA GLY A 155 -4.81 3.69 -17.48
C GLY A 155 -3.46 3.11 -17.05
N SER A 156 -2.61 2.77 -18.01
CA SER A 156 -1.26 2.23 -17.73
C SER A 156 -0.15 3.30 -17.74
N ASN A 157 -0.51 4.58 -17.87
CA ASN A 157 0.48 5.66 -17.95
C ASN A 157 0.66 6.39 -16.62
N LEU A 158 1.92 6.76 -16.34
CA LEU A 158 2.30 7.48 -15.14
C LEU A 158 2.13 8.98 -15.33
N TYR A 159 1.53 9.60 -14.33
CA TYR A 159 1.33 11.04 -14.23
C TYR A 159 1.80 11.56 -12.86
N VAL A 160 2.12 12.84 -12.83
CA VAL A 160 2.31 13.61 -11.60
C VAL A 160 1.35 14.79 -11.61
N ARG A 161 0.55 14.92 -10.56
CA ARG A 161 -0.28 16.09 -10.28
C ARG A 161 0.37 16.93 -9.21
N THR A 162 0.65 18.21 -9.51
CA THR A 162 1.17 19.17 -8.53
C THR A 162 0.10 20.21 -8.21
N PHE A 163 0.17 20.75 -6.99
CA PHE A 163 -0.70 21.82 -6.55
C PHE A 163 0.15 23.04 -6.17
N ASP A 164 -0.23 24.22 -6.68
CA ASP A 164 0.39 25.48 -6.27
C ASP A 164 0.13 25.72 -4.78
N VAL A 165 1.18 25.58 -3.97
CA VAL A 165 1.16 25.93 -2.55
C VAL A 165 1.62 27.39 -2.41
N THR A 166 0.89 28.31 -2.99
CA THR A 166 1.12 29.72 -2.71
C THR A 166 0.54 30.04 -1.34
N SER A 167 1.46 30.25 -0.40
CA SER A 167 1.27 30.94 0.89
C SER A 167 0.02 30.59 1.71
N ASN A 168 0.22 29.93 2.84
CA ASN A 168 -0.62 29.91 4.07
C ASN A 168 -2.15 29.76 3.96
N ALA A 169 -2.71 29.67 2.80
CA ALA A 169 -4.13 29.50 2.58
C ALA A 169 -4.37 28.19 1.81
N LEU A 170 -4.83 27.18 2.53
CA LEU A 170 -5.53 26.04 1.95
C LEU A 170 -6.88 26.57 1.41
N THR A 171 -6.83 27.32 0.34
CA THR A 171 -8.02 27.88 -0.32
C THR A 171 -8.67 26.83 -1.22
N LYS A 172 -9.98 26.93 -1.40
CA LYS A 172 -10.81 26.00 -2.19
C LYS A 172 -10.44 25.92 -3.69
N GLU A 173 -9.62 26.84 -4.20
CA GLU A 173 -9.18 26.87 -5.59
C GLU A 173 -7.68 26.63 -5.67
N LYS A 174 -7.28 25.36 -5.62
CA LYS A 174 -5.91 24.98 -5.96
C LYS A 174 -5.82 24.77 -7.45
N LYS A 175 -5.02 25.56 -8.14
CA LYS A 175 -4.60 25.23 -9.51
C LYS A 175 -3.72 23.99 -9.45
N SER A 176 -4.14 22.95 -10.12
CA SER A 176 -3.35 21.74 -10.30
C SER A 176 -2.74 21.71 -11.68
N HIS A 177 -1.53 21.17 -11.77
CA HIS A 177 -0.88 20.88 -13.05
C HIS A 177 -0.64 19.39 -13.14
N ASP A 178 -1.08 18.78 -14.23
CA ASP A 178 -0.83 17.37 -14.53
C ASP A 178 0.31 17.26 -15.55
N PHE A 179 1.31 16.49 -15.17
CA PHE A 179 2.43 16.12 -16.03
C PHE A 179 2.27 14.66 -16.44
N GLN A 180 2.20 14.39 -17.73
CA GLN A 180 2.24 13.02 -18.25
C GLN A 180 3.68 12.57 -18.41
N LEU A 181 4.11 11.57 -17.63
CA LEU A 181 5.48 11.08 -17.62
C LEU A 181 5.72 9.97 -18.64
N SER A 182 4.67 9.21 -18.98
CA SER A 182 4.75 8.12 -19.94
C SER A 182 3.58 8.12 -20.92
N LYS A 183 3.77 7.50 -22.11
CA LYS A 183 2.77 7.42 -23.17
C LYS A 183 2.61 6.00 -23.73
N ASP A 184 3.51 5.12 -23.42
CA ASP A 184 3.62 3.74 -23.90
C ASP A 184 3.29 2.70 -22.81
N GLY A 185 2.69 3.17 -21.71
CA GLY A 185 2.23 2.30 -20.64
C GLY A 185 1.22 1.26 -21.14
N SER A 186 1.48 0.00 -20.83
CA SER A 186 0.68 -1.16 -21.26
C SER A 186 0.87 -2.30 -20.25
N ARG A 187 0.31 -3.48 -20.59
CA ARG A 187 0.63 -4.70 -19.85
C ARG A 187 2.13 -5.04 -19.89
N GLU A 188 2.77 -4.76 -21.01
CA GLU A 188 4.20 -5.05 -21.24
C GLU A 188 5.12 -3.97 -20.72
N ILE A 189 4.69 -2.72 -20.69
CA ILE A 189 5.48 -1.58 -20.25
C ILE A 189 4.84 -0.96 -19.01
N VAL A 190 5.41 -1.23 -17.86
CA VAL A 190 4.86 -0.86 -16.56
C VAL A 190 5.63 0.32 -15.98
N TYR A 191 4.90 1.30 -15.47
CA TYR A 191 5.45 2.51 -14.87
C TYR A 191 5.01 2.71 -13.42
N GLY A 192 5.93 3.15 -12.58
CA GLY A 192 5.65 3.62 -11.22
C GLY A 192 5.09 2.57 -10.27
N GLN A 193 5.05 1.31 -10.68
CA GLN A 193 4.60 0.19 -9.86
C GLN A 193 5.80 -0.65 -9.41
N SER A 194 5.57 -1.56 -8.45
CA SER A 194 6.55 -2.53 -8.04
C SER A 194 7.00 -3.38 -9.23
N VAL A 195 8.22 -3.84 -9.18
CA VAL A 195 8.84 -4.62 -10.25
C VAL A 195 9.34 -5.96 -9.70
N HIS A 196 9.71 -6.88 -10.61
CA HIS A 196 10.25 -8.19 -10.25
C HIS A 196 9.38 -8.96 -9.24
N ARG A 197 8.04 -8.81 -9.32
CA ARG A 197 7.07 -9.52 -8.48
C ARG A 197 7.28 -9.32 -6.97
N ASP A 198 7.63 -8.10 -6.58
CA ASP A 198 7.87 -7.72 -5.19
C ASP A 198 9.04 -8.46 -4.50
N GLU A 199 9.93 -9.06 -5.29
CA GLU A 199 11.11 -9.74 -4.75
C GLU A 199 12.13 -8.74 -4.18
N PHE A 200 13.05 -9.22 -3.36
CA PHE A 200 14.13 -8.46 -2.74
C PHE A 200 13.70 -7.22 -1.96
N GLY A 201 12.49 -7.26 -1.40
CA GLY A 201 11.92 -6.15 -0.63
C GLY A 201 11.45 -4.98 -1.50
N ILE A 202 11.32 -5.15 -2.81
CA ILE A 202 10.71 -4.16 -3.70
C ILE A 202 9.19 -4.22 -3.46
N SER A 203 8.60 -3.14 -2.92
CA SER A 203 7.17 -3.11 -2.60
C SER A 203 6.43 -1.94 -3.24
N LYS A 204 7.16 -1.07 -3.97
CA LYS A 204 6.59 0.09 -4.67
C LYS A 204 7.48 0.49 -5.83
N GLY A 205 6.99 1.37 -6.70
CA GLY A 205 7.71 1.81 -7.88
C GLY A 205 7.86 3.31 -8.02
N THR A 206 7.51 4.08 -6.98
CA THR A 206 7.67 5.53 -6.91
C THR A 206 8.42 5.93 -5.63
N PHE A 207 9.30 6.94 -5.72
CA PHE A 207 10.16 7.36 -4.62
C PHE A 207 10.36 8.87 -4.67
N TRP A 208 9.66 9.60 -3.80
CA TRP A 208 9.79 11.05 -3.69
C TRP A 208 11.05 11.46 -2.98
N SER A 209 11.72 12.50 -3.48
CA SER A 209 12.80 13.16 -2.73
C SER A 209 12.28 13.80 -1.44
N PRO A 210 13.12 13.98 -0.40
CA PRO A 210 12.67 14.54 0.87
C PRO A 210 12.08 15.95 0.76
N ASN A 211 12.56 16.76 -0.18
CA ASN A 211 12.01 18.09 -0.47
C ASN A 211 10.74 18.05 -1.35
N GLY A 212 10.38 16.87 -1.89
CA GLY A 212 9.18 16.67 -2.70
C GLY A 212 9.24 17.23 -4.12
N GLU A 213 10.42 17.66 -4.58
CA GLU A 213 10.59 18.26 -5.92
C GLU A 213 10.90 17.23 -7.00
N LEU A 214 11.52 16.09 -6.61
CA LEU A 214 11.91 15.04 -7.54
C LEU A 214 11.14 13.75 -7.24
N LEU A 215 10.76 13.04 -8.30
CA LEU A 215 10.15 11.71 -8.24
C LEU A 215 11.02 10.72 -9.00
N ALA A 216 11.67 9.79 -8.31
CA ALA A 216 12.24 8.61 -8.96
C ALA A 216 11.13 7.56 -9.16
N PHE A 217 11.17 6.84 -10.28
CA PHE A 217 10.18 5.82 -10.59
C PHE A 217 10.78 4.69 -11.44
N TYR A 218 10.23 3.50 -11.30
CA TYR A 218 10.55 2.39 -12.17
C TYR A 218 9.81 2.47 -13.50
N ARG A 219 10.52 2.12 -14.57
CA ARG A 219 9.97 1.68 -15.84
C ARG A 219 10.43 0.24 -16.06
N MET A 220 9.48 -0.68 -16.14
CA MET A 220 9.73 -2.10 -16.38
C MET A 220 9.23 -2.47 -17.78
N ASP A 221 10.13 -3.04 -18.58
CA ASP A 221 9.78 -3.70 -19.83
C ASP A 221 9.74 -5.21 -19.58
N GLN A 222 8.60 -5.80 -19.75
CA GLN A 222 8.36 -7.24 -19.63
C GLN A 222 7.81 -7.85 -20.93
N SER A 223 7.98 -7.15 -22.07
CA SER A 223 7.49 -7.62 -23.37
C SER A 223 8.11 -8.96 -23.77
N MET A 224 9.35 -9.21 -23.36
CA MET A 224 10.09 -10.45 -23.63
C MET A 224 9.84 -11.56 -22.61
N VAL A 225 9.13 -11.26 -21.52
CA VAL A 225 8.86 -12.24 -20.45
C VAL A 225 7.75 -13.18 -20.89
N THR A 226 7.93 -14.46 -20.64
CA THR A 226 6.97 -15.51 -20.97
C THR A 226 5.67 -15.33 -20.19
N ASP A 227 4.56 -15.56 -20.84
CA ASP A 227 3.24 -15.64 -20.21
C ASP A 227 3.08 -16.97 -19.46
N TYR A 228 2.95 -16.90 -18.15
CA TYR A 228 2.62 -18.04 -17.33
C TYR A 228 1.09 -18.26 -17.38
N PRO A 229 0.62 -19.49 -17.71
CA PRO A 229 -0.81 -19.74 -17.86
C PRO A 229 -1.52 -19.68 -16.51
N GLN A 230 -2.37 -18.72 -16.35
CA GLN A 230 -3.30 -18.58 -15.22
C GLN A 230 -4.72 -18.38 -15.73
N VAL A 231 -5.67 -18.65 -14.87
CA VAL A 231 -7.09 -18.44 -15.12
C VAL A 231 -7.70 -17.67 -13.96
N ASP A 232 -8.56 -16.72 -14.29
CA ASP A 232 -9.47 -16.10 -13.34
C ASP A 232 -10.71 -16.95 -13.21
N ILE A 233 -11.03 -17.31 -11.97
CA ILE A 233 -12.27 -17.97 -11.61
C ILE A 233 -13.13 -16.91 -10.92
N PRO A 234 -14.28 -16.52 -11.51
CA PRO A 234 -15.14 -15.51 -10.89
C PRO A 234 -15.61 -15.96 -9.52
N GLU A 235 -15.47 -15.10 -8.53
CA GLU A 235 -16.09 -15.31 -7.23
C GLU A 235 -17.61 -15.19 -7.38
N ILE A 236 -18.33 -16.27 -7.09
CA ILE A 236 -19.79 -16.24 -7.00
C ILE A 236 -20.14 -15.51 -5.70
N GLY A 237 -20.35 -14.20 -5.80
CA GLY A 237 -20.73 -13.36 -4.67
C GLY A 237 -22.22 -13.46 -4.40
N PHE A 238 -22.60 -13.44 -3.11
CA PHE A 238 -24.01 -13.36 -2.68
C PHE A 238 -24.73 -12.10 -3.17
N ASN A 239 -23.99 -11.09 -3.63
CA ASN A 239 -24.53 -9.77 -3.94
C ASN A 239 -24.94 -9.56 -5.40
N HIS A 240 -24.47 -10.39 -6.33
CA HIS A 240 -24.77 -10.27 -7.78
C HIS A 240 -24.83 -11.63 -8.46
N PRO A 241 -25.72 -12.54 -8.05
CA PRO A 241 -25.77 -13.90 -8.62
C PRO A 241 -26.17 -13.93 -10.11
N GLU A 242 -26.86 -12.90 -10.60
CA GLU A 242 -27.40 -12.82 -11.96
C GLU A 242 -26.37 -12.36 -13.01
N THR A 243 -25.23 -11.75 -12.58
CA THR A 243 -24.25 -11.14 -13.51
C THR A 243 -22.95 -11.92 -13.61
N GLN A 244 -22.79 -12.99 -12.83
CA GLN A 244 -21.52 -13.71 -12.75
C GLN A 244 -21.52 -14.97 -13.62
N SER A 245 -20.61 -14.99 -14.59
CA SER A 245 -20.24 -16.21 -15.29
C SER A 245 -19.41 -17.11 -14.35
N CYS A 246 -19.78 -18.38 -14.23
CA CYS A 246 -18.96 -19.39 -13.55
C CYS A 246 -17.83 -19.94 -14.44
N ILE A 247 -17.64 -19.36 -15.62
CA ILE A 247 -16.65 -19.84 -16.59
C ILE A 247 -15.32 -19.18 -16.29
N ALA A 248 -14.30 -19.99 -16.05
CA ALA A 248 -12.92 -19.53 -15.93
C ALA A 248 -12.46 -18.90 -17.24
N THR A 249 -11.79 -17.76 -17.16
CA THR A 249 -11.21 -17.06 -18.31
C THR A 249 -9.68 -17.06 -18.23
N PRO A 250 -8.96 -17.18 -19.36
CA PRO A 250 -7.50 -17.04 -19.33
C PRO A 250 -7.06 -15.68 -18.80
N ALA A 251 -6.16 -15.70 -17.82
CA ALA A 251 -5.56 -14.50 -17.22
C ALA A 251 -4.04 -14.71 -17.05
N PRO A 252 -3.29 -14.88 -18.16
CA PRO A 252 -1.88 -15.18 -18.10
C PRO A 252 -1.10 -14.04 -17.42
N ASP A 253 -0.15 -14.40 -16.57
CA ASP A 253 0.73 -13.46 -15.88
C ASP A 253 2.14 -13.49 -16.47
N LYS A 254 2.81 -12.35 -16.52
CA LYS A 254 4.21 -12.26 -16.95
C LYS A 254 5.12 -12.80 -15.82
N TYR A 255 5.63 -14.01 -16.03
CA TYR A 255 6.49 -14.67 -15.04
C TYR A 255 7.76 -15.22 -15.69
N PRO A 256 8.94 -14.71 -15.35
CA PRO A 256 10.21 -15.25 -15.85
C PRO A 256 10.49 -16.59 -15.15
N MET A 257 10.22 -17.68 -15.85
CA MET A 257 10.56 -19.01 -15.35
C MET A 257 12.06 -19.23 -15.33
N THR A 258 12.51 -20.18 -14.53
CA THR A 258 13.93 -20.51 -14.38
C THR A 258 14.61 -20.76 -15.74
N GLY A 259 15.65 -19.99 -16.02
CA GLY A 259 16.40 -20.06 -17.30
C GLY A 259 15.81 -19.22 -18.43
N GLU A 260 14.65 -18.59 -18.21
CA GLU A 260 14.01 -17.71 -19.18
C GLU A 260 14.39 -16.24 -18.99
N THR A 261 14.08 -15.42 -19.98
CA THR A 261 14.40 -13.98 -19.96
C THR A 261 13.59 -13.26 -18.89
N SER A 262 14.26 -12.47 -18.07
CA SER A 262 13.63 -11.66 -17.02
C SER A 262 13.25 -10.26 -17.52
N HIS A 263 12.56 -9.51 -16.65
CA HIS A 263 12.17 -8.11 -16.84
C HIS A 263 13.41 -7.22 -17.03
N LYS A 264 13.26 -6.16 -17.83
CA LYS A 264 14.26 -5.10 -17.96
C LYS A 264 13.75 -3.84 -17.27
N VAL A 265 14.41 -3.45 -16.18
CA VAL A 265 14.01 -2.30 -15.38
C VAL A 265 14.98 -1.15 -15.56
N THR A 266 14.44 0.05 -15.70
CA THR A 266 15.18 1.30 -15.69
C THR A 266 14.55 2.25 -14.66
N VAL A 267 15.36 3.21 -14.19
CA VAL A 267 14.91 4.22 -13.22
C VAL A 267 14.86 5.58 -13.91
N GLY A 268 13.68 6.18 -13.96
CA GLY A 268 13.47 7.56 -14.37
C GLY A 268 13.43 8.48 -13.14
N VAL A 269 13.86 9.71 -13.32
CA VAL A 269 13.73 10.79 -12.33
C VAL A 269 13.01 11.95 -12.99
N PHE A 270 11.86 12.30 -12.46
CA PHE A 270 11.06 13.45 -12.90
C PHE A 270 11.30 14.64 -11.96
N ASP A 271 11.45 15.81 -12.53
CA ASP A 271 11.61 17.08 -11.83
C ASP A 271 10.31 17.90 -11.96
N CYS A 272 9.62 18.11 -10.84
CA CYS A 272 8.36 18.86 -10.78
C CYS A 272 8.53 20.35 -11.14
N MET A 273 9.73 20.91 -10.95
CA MET A 273 9.99 22.32 -11.22
C MET A 273 10.19 22.58 -12.71
N THR A 274 10.86 21.66 -13.40
CA THR A 274 11.16 21.81 -14.83
C THR A 274 10.23 21.02 -15.75
N GLY A 275 9.45 20.09 -15.19
CA GLY A 275 8.59 19.17 -15.95
C GLY A 275 9.37 18.16 -16.81
N LYS A 276 10.66 17.94 -16.53
CA LYS A 276 11.52 17.06 -17.32
C LYS A 276 11.78 15.73 -16.60
N THR A 277 11.88 14.68 -17.40
CA THR A 277 12.29 13.34 -16.95
C THR A 277 13.66 13.01 -17.51
N VAL A 278 14.53 12.46 -16.69
CA VAL A 278 15.84 11.92 -17.05
C VAL A 278 15.92 10.49 -16.59
N TYR A 279 16.41 9.58 -17.44
CA TYR A 279 16.67 8.20 -17.03
C TYR A 279 18.12 8.03 -16.58
N LEU A 280 18.33 7.25 -15.53
CA LEU A 280 19.66 6.96 -15.00
C LEU A 280 20.46 6.14 -16.02
N LYS A 281 21.71 6.54 -16.23
CA LYS A 281 22.66 5.82 -17.09
C LYS A 281 23.28 4.65 -16.31
N ALA A 282 22.51 3.62 -16.04
CA ALA A 282 22.93 2.48 -15.24
C ALA A 282 23.51 1.31 -16.07
N GLY A 283 23.64 1.48 -17.39
CA GLY A 283 24.10 0.44 -18.31
C GLY A 283 22.98 -0.49 -18.75
N ASP A 284 23.33 -1.70 -19.21
CA ASP A 284 22.37 -2.70 -19.69
C ASP A 284 21.45 -3.14 -18.56
N PRO A 285 20.12 -3.04 -18.71
CA PRO A 285 19.15 -3.47 -17.72
C PRO A 285 18.93 -4.99 -17.67
N THR A 286 19.58 -5.77 -18.53
CA THR A 286 19.46 -7.23 -18.53
C THR A 286 20.04 -7.81 -17.24
N ASP A 287 19.31 -8.72 -16.61
CA ASP A 287 19.69 -9.41 -15.37
C ASP A 287 20.11 -8.47 -14.23
N ARG A 288 19.47 -7.31 -14.15
CA ARG A 288 19.75 -6.30 -13.14
C ARG A 288 18.50 -5.98 -12.31
N TYR A 289 18.71 -5.89 -10.99
CA TYR A 289 17.72 -5.48 -10.02
C TYR A 289 18.12 -4.14 -9.40
N PHE A 290 17.18 -3.20 -9.36
CA PHE A 290 17.33 -1.94 -8.63
C PHE A 290 16.55 -2.03 -7.33
N THR A 291 17.26 -2.22 -6.23
CA THR A 291 16.67 -2.33 -4.88
C THR A 291 17.12 -1.15 -4.02
N ASN A 292 16.44 -0.96 -2.89
CA ASN A 292 16.82 0.03 -1.86
C ASN A 292 16.99 1.45 -2.43
N ILE A 293 16.07 1.87 -3.31
CA ILE A 293 16.08 3.23 -3.84
C ILE A 293 15.88 4.20 -2.68
N ALA A 294 16.83 5.10 -2.49
CA ALA A 294 16.84 6.13 -1.45
C ALA A 294 17.44 7.43 -2.01
N TRP A 295 17.08 8.55 -1.37
CA TRP A 295 17.57 9.89 -1.68
C TRP A 295 18.60 10.33 -0.64
#